data_663d8f05062980185b7b416d2e30905f
#
_entry.id   663d8f05062980185b7b416d2e30905f
#
_cell.length_a   1.000
_cell.length_b   1.000
_cell.length_c   1.000
_cell.angle_alpha   90.00
_cell.angle_beta   90.00
_cell.angle_gamma   90.00
#
_symmetry.space_group_name_H-M   'P 1'
#
loop_
_entity.id
_entity.type
_entity.pdbx_description
1 polymer ?
#
loop_
_entity_poly.entity_id
_entity_poly.type
_entity_poly.pdbx_seq_one_letter_code
_entity_poly.pdbx_strand_id
1 'polypeptide(L)'
;MKIRRVMVAAPKSGSGKTLVTCALLQALKNRGWRTAAYKCGPDYIDPMFHKKVIGVPSKNLDTFFTDEEGTKKLFLCDRTENDFAVLEGVMGIYDGLGGVRREGSSYHLACVTKMPVVFVVDAKGMGRSIIPLLAGFLQYDTEHLIRGVILNRISKGYYETIKPLIEAELPVAVAGFLPEKETYRIESRHLGLLMPDELGDIRERLLNASEELQKTVSVDTIIKIAESAQEIYVPEETGLQTGAQRKAVIGNKPATESHIPMSDDAVTIAVARDEAFCFYYEDNIALLEKNGANIRYFSPLRDEKLPVGSHAVLFGGGYPELYAKKLSDNKKMYEAIKSASESGMPIVAECGGFLYLHRTMTDREGICYPMAGVIPADCYDTGKSVRFGYIELCEKQSSFLPENASIRGHEFHYFDSTDNGADAMAKKPVSGKTYPCMIIDETHWMGFPHLYYPSNPAFVKSLIEKACQYKEKMFSAMQQASACADM
;
A
#
# COMPACT_ATOMS: atom_id res chain seq x y z
N MET A 1 4.43 -7.71 25.64
CA MET A 1 5.68 -7.03 25.25
C MET A 1 5.38 -5.61 24.82
N LYS A 2 6.01 -4.60 25.41
CA LYS A 2 5.70 -3.20 25.16
C LYS A 2 6.51 -2.70 23.96
N ILE A 3 5.84 -2.44 22.83
CA ILE A 3 6.48 -1.87 21.63
C ILE A 3 6.24 -0.38 21.65
N ARG A 4 7.31 0.43 21.47
CA ARG A 4 7.17 1.86 21.24
C ARG A 4 6.48 2.11 19.92
N ARG A 5 5.34 2.79 19.97
CA ARG A 5 4.55 3.06 18.78
C ARG A 5 3.77 4.36 18.90
N VAL A 6 3.61 5.04 17.80
CA VAL A 6 2.87 6.30 17.74
C VAL A 6 2.20 6.46 16.38
N MET A 7 1.00 7.01 16.37
CA MET A 7 0.33 7.42 15.15
C MET A 7 0.48 8.92 14.93
N VAL A 8 0.77 9.32 13.70
CA VAL A 8 0.71 10.71 13.23
C VAL A 8 -0.61 10.90 12.50
N ALA A 9 -1.55 11.63 13.09
CA ALA A 9 -2.88 11.88 12.54
C ALA A 9 -3.19 13.39 12.49
N ALA A 10 -4.29 13.77 11.86
CA ALA A 10 -4.65 15.17 11.68
C ALA A 10 -6.16 15.38 11.59
N PRO A 11 -6.65 16.62 11.73
CA PRO A 11 -8.08 16.95 11.55
C PRO A 11 -8.63 16.69 10.15
N LYS A 12 -7.78 16.82 9.12
CA LYS A 12 -8.17 16.72 7.70
C LYS A 12 -6.98 16.36 6.81
N SER A 13 -7.26 16.04 5.55
CA SER A 13 -6.23 15.93 4.51
C SER A 13 -5.51 17.28 4.32
N GLY A 14 -4.26 17.24 3.85
CA GLY A 14 -3.46 18.45 3.60
C GLY A 14 -2.92 19.15 4.85
N SER A 15 -3.09 18.58 6.06
CA SER A 15 -2.52 19.14 7.30
C SER A 15 -1.01 18.94 7.45
N GLY A 16 -0.36 18.16 6.58
CA GLY A 16 1.09 17.92 6.59
C GLY A 16 1.50 16.62 7.28
N LYS A 17 0.59 15.65 7.45
CA LYS A 17 0.88 14.33 8.06
C LYS A 17 2.11 13.66 7.44
N THR A 18 2.13 13.49 6.12
CA THR A 18 3.19 12.77 5.41
C THR A 18 4.56 13.44 5.59
N LEU A 19 4.62 14.78 5.49
CA LEU A 19 5.86 15.52 5.74
C LEU A 19 6.37 15.29 7.17
N VAL A 20 5.49 15.42 8.18
CA VAL A 20 5.84 15.23 9.59
C VAL A 20 6.23 13.77 9.86
N THR A 21 5.52 12.80 9.28
CA THR A 21 5.84 11.37 9.43
C THR A 21 7.21 11.05 8.85
N CYS A 22 7.48 11.46 7.60
CA CYS A 22 8.78 11.24 6.96
C CYS A 22 9.93 11.92 7.72
N ALA A 23 9.73 13.16 8.16
CA ALA A 23 10.72 13.89 8.95
C ALA A 23 10.97 13.21 10.31
N LEU A 24 9.95 12.71 10.97
CA LEU A 24 10.06 11.96 12.23
C LEU A 24 10.76 10.62 12.03
N LEU A 25 10.41 9.84 11.00
CA LEU A 25 11.08 8.58 10.66
C LEU A 25 12.58 8.80 10.41
N GLN A 26 12.94 9.84 9.66
CA GLN A 26 14.34 10.18 9.43
C GLN A 26 15.03 10.62 10.72
N ALA A 27 14.38 11.41 11.59
CA ALA A 27 14.92 11.83 12.87
C ALA A 27 15.17 10.65 13.82
N LEU A 28 14.25 9.69 13.87
CA LEU A 28 14.38 8.46 14.66
C LEU A 28 15.54 7.59 14.13
N LYS A 29 15.63 7.43 12.80
CA LYS A 29 16.74 6.72 12.15
C LYS A 29 18.10 7.37 12.46
N ASN A 30 18.20 8.70 12.41
CA ASN A 30 19.42 9.45 12.76
C ASN A 30 19.84 9.25 14.23
N ARG A 31 18.87 8.95 15.12
CA ARG A 31 19.11 8.63 16.53
C ARG A 31 19.41 7.14 16.77
N GLY A 32 19.53 6.33 15.70
CA GLY A 32 19.88 4.92 15.77
C GLY A 32 18.71 3.97 16.08
N TRP A 33 17.46 4.46 16.06
CA TRP A 33 16.29 3.58 16.23
C TRP A 33 16.05 2.73 14.99
N ARG A 34 15.81 1.43 15.19
CA ARG A 34 15.28 0.56 14.16
C ARG A 34 13.78 0.80 14.09
N THR A 35 13.34 1.42 13.02
CA THR A 35 11.95 1.86 12.85
C THR A 35 11.22 1.04 11.81
N ALA A 36 9.93 0.75 12.06
CA ALA A 36 8.97 0.33 11.06
C ALA A 36 7.94 1.44 10.83
N ALA A 37 7.58 1.67 9.59
CA ALA A 37 6.52 2.59 9.21
C ALA A 37 5.26 1.81 8.81
N TYR A 38 4.10 2.39 9.10
CA TYR A 38 2.82 1.87 8.65
C TYR A 38 1.98 3.00 8.08
N LYS A 39 1.17 2.67 7.08
CA LYS A 39 0.17 3.60 6.52
C LYS A 39 -1.23 3.08 6.79
N CYS A 40 -2.08 3.93 7.36
CA CYS A 40 -3.51 3.65 7.48
C CYS A 40 -4.18 3.73 6.12
N GLY A 41 -5.00 2.74 5.79
CA GLY A 41 -5.76 2.72 4.55
C GLY A 41 -5.00 2.19 3.33
N PRO A 42 -5.63 2.25 2.14
CA PRO A 42 -5.16 1.59 0.93
C PRO A 42 -4.16 2.41 0.10
N ASP A 43 -3.46 3.35 0.70
CA ASP A 43 -2.50 4.23 0.03
C ASP A 43 -1.21 3.50 -0.32
N TYR A 44 -0.75 3.59 -1.56
CA TYR A 44 0.51 3.01 -2.04
C TYR A 44 1.67 3.99 -2.03
N ILE A 45 1.40 5.30 -2.14
CA ILE A 45 2.42 6.33 -2.39
C ILE A 45 3.19 6.66 -1.10
N ASP A 46 2.49 6.90 0.02
CA ASP A 46 3.14 7.22 1.27
C ASP A 46 4.08 6.09 1.75
N PRO A 47 3.73 4.79 1.68
CA PRO A 47 4.67 3.70 1.92
C PRO A 47 5.92 3.71 1.03
N MET A 48 5.81 4.19 -0.21
CA MET A 48 6.99 4.33 -1.09
C MET A 48 7.94 5.43 -0.60
N PHE A 49 7.42 6.56 -0.09
CA PHE A 49 8.26 7.58 0.54
C PHE A 49 9.01 7.02 1.74
N HIS A 50 8.33 6.29 2.61
CA HIS A 50 8.97 5.64 3.77
C HIS A 50 10.08 4.68 3.34
N LYS A 51 9.81 3.84 2.33
CA LYS A 51 10.71 2.77 1.90
C LYS A 51 11.84 3.28 0.98
N LYS A 52 11.49 3.97 -0.13
CA LYS A 52 12.48 4.39 -1.15
C LYS A 52 13.30 5.60 -0.71
N VAL A 53 12.68 6.57 -0.04
CA VAL A 53 13.35 7.84 0.31
C VAL A 53 14.03 7.76 1.67
N ILE A 54 13.28 7.34 2.71
CA ILE A 54 13.81 7.25 4.09
C ILE A 54 14.57 5.94 4.31
N GLY A 55 14.24 4.87 3.59
CA GLY A 55 14.83 3.54 3.75
C GLY A 55 14.37 2.86 5.05
N VAL A 56 13.10 3.00 5.38
CA VAL A 56 12.42 2.37 6.51
C VAL A 56 11.39 1.38 5.95
N PRO A 57 11.33 0.12 6.44
CA PRO A 57 10.29 -0.82 6.05
C PRO A 57 8.90 -0.21 6.28
N SER A 58 8.01 -0.35 5.31
CA SER A 58 6.67 0.22 5.38
C SER A 58 5.61 -0.72 4.83
N LYS A 59 4.47 -0.80 5.52
CA LYS A 59 3.29 -1.60 5.16
C LYS A 59 2.01 -0.82 5.39
N ASN A 60 0.92 -1.31 4.80
CA ASN A 60 -0.42 -0.82 5.09
C ASN A 60 -1.01 -1.57 6.28
N LEU A 61 -1.77 -0.86 7.11
CA LEU A 61 -2.66 -1.44 8.11
C LEU A 61 -4.05 -0.84 7.93
N ASP A 62 -5.05 -1.71 7.85
CA ASP A 62 -6.41 -1.27 7.54
C ASP A 62 -7.44 -2.18 8.21
N THR A 63 -8.28 -1.59 9.05
CA THR A 63 -9.35 -2.30 9.79
C THR A 63 -10.58 -2.61 8.94
N PHE A 64 -10.62 -2.19 7.67
CA PHE A 64 -11.57 -2.68 6.69
C PHE A 64 -11.04 -3.92 5.98
N PHE A 65 -9.76 -3.95 5.61
CA PHE A 65 -9.19 -5.10 4.91
C PHE A 65 -9.13 -6.36 5.79
N THR A 66 -8.84 -6.18 7.07
CA THR A 66 -8.86 -7.26 8.06
C THR A 66 -9.75 -6.89 9.23
N ASP A 67 -10.19 -7.87 10.00
CA ASP A 67 -10.83 -7.62 11.28
C ASP A 67 -9.82 -7.09 12.32
N GLU A 68 -10.31 -6.72 13.49
CA GLU A 68 -9.45 -6.15 14.54
C GLU A 68 -8.34 -7.11 14.98
N GLU A 69 -8.64 -8.41 15.03
CA GLU A 69 -7.67 -9.42 15.44
C GLU A 69 -6.62 -9.66 14.37
N GLY A 70 -7.02 -9.77 13.12
CA GLY A 70 -6.12 -9.85 11.96
C GLY A 70 -5.22 -8.62 11.87
N THR A 71 -5.77 -7.42 12.08
CA THR A 71 -5.00 -6.17 12.12
C THR A 71 -3.95 -6.19 13.23
N LYS A 72 -4.29 -6.64 14.44
CA LYS A 72 -3.33 -6.80 15.54
C LYS A 72 -2.25 -7.83 15.21
N LYS A 73 -2.62 -8.98 14.63
CA LYS A 73 -1.68 -10.02 14.20
C LYS A 73 -0.70 -9.48 13.16
N LEU A 74 -1.18 -8.79 12.13
CA LEU A 74 -0.32 -8.16 11.10
C LEU A 74 0.65 -7.13 11.69
N PHE A 75 0.16 -6.26 12.57
CA PHE A 75 1.00 -5.29 13.27
C PHE A 75 2.08 -5.96 14.12
N LEU A 76 1.75 -7.07 14.80
CA LEU A 76 2.67 -7.76 15.69
C LEU A 76 3.67 -8.67 14.97
N CYS A 77 3.41 -9.11 13.74
CA CYS A 77 4.33 -9.98 12.98
C CYS A 77 5.68 -9.31 12.70
N ASP A 78 5.72 -7.98 12.55
CA ASP A 78 6.93 -7.23 12.18
C ASP A 78 7.80 -6.79 13.38
N ARG A 79 7.38 -7.11 14.60
CA ARG A 79 7.97 -6.54 15.84
C ARG A 79 9.34 -7.07 16.25
N THR A 80 9.77 -8.21 15.73
CA THR A 80 11.00 -8.87 16.19
C THR A 80 12.27 -8.13 15.78
N GLU A 81 12.19 -7.27 14.77
CA GLU A 81 13.34 -6.56 14.19
C GLU A 81 13.32 -5.05 14.46
N ASN A 82 12.19 -4.49 14.92
CA ASN A 82 12.01 -3.05 15.06
C ASN A 82 11.76 -2.61 16.50
N ASP A 83 12.40 -1.52 16.90
CA ASP A 83 12.33 -0.95 18.26
C ASP A 83 11.22 0.10 18.38
N PHE A 84 10.82 0.70 17.25
CA PHE A 84 9.88 1.80 17.18
C PHE A 84 8.96 1.67 15.94
N ALA A 85 7.67 1.81 16.14
CA ALA A 85 6.67 1.84 15.07
C ALA A 85 6.05 3.23 14.92
N VAL A 86 6.03 3.75 13.68
CA VAL A 86 5.33 5.00 13.35
C VAL A 86 4.24 4.68 12.34
N LEU A 87 3.00 5.01 12.67
CA LEU A 87 1.87 4.83 11.78
C LEU A 87 1.40 6.20 11.26
N GLU A 88 1.33 6.34 9.95
CA GLU A 88 0.75 7.51 9.30
C GLU A 88 -0.76 7.32 9.09
N GLY A 89 -1.56 8.22 9.63
CA GLY A 89 -3.01 8.24 9.44
C GLY A 89 -3.42 8.68 8.03
N VAL A 90 -4.66 8.40 7.68
CA VAL A 90 -5.28 8.80 6.41
C VAL A 90 -6.38 9.84 6.66
N MET A 91 -6.62 10.74 5.71
CA MET A 91 -7.69 11.77 5.75
C MET A 91 -7.72 12.53 7.10
N GLY A 92 -8.89 12.87 7.63
CA GLY A 92 -9.07 13.27 9.01
C GLY A 92 -9.12 12.04 9.93
N ILE A 93 -8.71 12.22 11.18
CA ILE A 93 -8.53 11.10 12.12
C ILE A 93 -9.80 10.25 12.29
N TYR A 94 -10.98 10.83 12.16
CA TYR A 94 -12.27 10.14 12.30
C TYR A 94 -12.93 9.76 10.97
N ASP A 95 -12.34 10.15 9.84
CA ASP A 95 -12.87 9.89 8.51
C ASP A 95 -12.56 8.43 8.12
N GLY A 96 -13.54 7.57 8.28
CA GLY A 96 -13.42 6.15 7.92
C GLY A 96 -14.24 5.80 6.68
N LEU A 97 -14.97 4.68 6.72
CA LEU A 97 -15.69 4.17 5.56
C LEU A 97 -16.71 5.20 5.04
N GLY A 98 -16.54 5.55 3.75
CA GLY A 98 -17.36 6.55 3.07
C GLY A 98 -17.24 7.98 3.63
N GLY A 99 -16.25 8.26 4.47
CA GLY A 99 -16.05 9.54 5.14
C GLY A 99 -17.07 9.83 6.26
N VAL A 100 -17.95 8.89 6.58
CA VAL A 100 -19.05 9.08 7.53
C VAL A 100 -19.09 8.06 8.67
N ARG A 101 -18.42 6.92 8.51
CA ARG A 101 -18.30 5.90 9.56
C ARG A 101 -16.96 6.00 10.24
N ARG A 102 -16.91 5.60 11.52
CA ARG A 102 -15.67 5.54 12.29
C ARG A 102 -14.80 4.32 11.91
N GLU A 103 -15.44 3.24 11.48
CA GLU A 103 -14.75 2.03 11.02
C GLU A 103 -13.87 2.34 9.81
N GLY A 104 -12.68 1.77 9.76
CA GLY A 104 -11.69 2.05 8.71
C GLY A 104 -10.98 3.39 8.85
N SER A 105 -11.27 4.20 9.91
CA SER A 105 -10.58 5.47 10.17
C SER A 105 -9.23 5.28 10.86
N SER A 106 -8.40 6.32 10.81
CA SER A 106 -7.16 6.38 11.61
C SER A 106 -7.43 6.20 13.10
N TYR A 107 -8.53 6.76 13.61
CA TYR A 107 -8.92 6.60 15.01
C TYR A 107 -9.28 5.15 15.35
N HIS A 108 -10.07 4.48 14.50
CA HIS A 108 -10.39 3.08 14.70
C HIS A 108 -9.12 2.21 14.74
N LEU A 109 -8.20 2.43 13.80
CA LEU A 109 -6.92 1.73 13.81
C LEU A 109 -6.08 2.02 15.06
N ALA A 110 -6.07 3.27 15.54
CA ALA A 110 -5.38 3.64 16.78
C ALA A 110 -6.00 2.94 18.00
N CYS A 111 -7.33 2.81 18.08
CA CYS A 111 -8.02 2.06 19.13
C CYS A 111 -7.64 0.57 19.08
N VAL A 112 -7.70 -0.07 17.90
CA VAL A 112 -7.37 -1.48 17.71
C VAL A 112 -5.93 -1.79 18.10
N THR A 113 -4.99 -0.93 17.70
CA THR A 113 -3.56 -1.09 17.98
C THR A 113 -3.13 -0.47 19.30
N LYS A 114 -4.05 0.10 20.09
CA LYS A 114 -3.76 0.83 21.34
C LYS A 114 -2.61 1.82 21.16
N MET A 115 -2.65 2.59 20.08
CA MET A 115 -1.56 3.45 19.64
C MET A 115 -1.84 4.91 20.04
N PRO A 116 -0.98 5.54 20.87
CA PRO A 116 -1.11 6.96 21.16
C PRO A 116 -0.88 7.78 19.88
N VAL A 117 -1.56 8.93 19.81
CA VAL A 117 -1.59 9.80 18.63
C VAL A 117 -0.84 11.09 18.92
N VAL A 118 0.04 11.47 17.99
CA VAL A 118 0.56 12.81 17.81
C VAL A 118 -0.25 13.49 16.71
N PHE A 119 -0.98 14.53 17.08
CA PHE A 119 -1.96 15.18 16.23
C PHE A 119 -1.35 16.40 15.54
N VAL A 120 -1.28 16.37 14.21
CA VAL A 120 -0.70 17.45 13.40
C VAL A 120 -1.79 18.40 12.98
N VAL A 121 -1.74 19.62 13.47
CA VAL A 121 -2.71 20.67 13.16
C VAL A 121 -2.09 21.71 12.24
N ASP A 122 -2.76 21.95 11.12
CA ASP A 122 -2.44 23.08 10.26
C ASP A 122 -2.84 24.38 10.97
N ALA A 123 -1.84 25.12 11.45
CA ALA A 123 -2.02 26.34 12.21
C ALA A 123 -1.94 27.62 11.35
N LYS A 124 -1.81 27.49 10.01
CA LYS A 124 -1.72 28.63 9.12
C LYS A 124 -2.97 29.51 9.21
N GLY A 125 -2.78 30.78 9.54
CA GLY A 125 -3.86 31.75 9.69
C GLY A 125 -4.77 31.55 10.92
N MET A 126 -4.41 30.63 11.84
CA MET A 126 -5.16 30.38 13.07
C MET A 126 -4.56 31.16 14.23
N GLY A 127 -5.43 31.78 15.02
CA GLY A 127 -5.11 32.35 16.32
C GLY A 127 -5.58 31.47 17.48
N ARG A 128 -6.16 32.09 18.48
CA ARG A 128 -6.74 31.38 19.65
C ARG A 128 -7.79 30.31 19.26
N SER A 129 -8.38 30.41 18.07
CA SER A 129 -9.33 29.41 17.54
C SER A 129 -8.76 28.00 17.40
N ILE A 130 -7.43 27.84 17.53
CA ILE A 130 -6.81 26.50 17.58
C ILE A 130 -7.21 25.76 18.87
N ILE A 131 -7.48 26.47 19.97
CA ILE A 131 -7.83 25.88 21.27
C ILE A 131 -9.19 25.16 21.19
N PRO A 132 -10.32 25.82 20.78
CA PRO A 132 -11.59 25.12 20.63
C PRO A 132 -11.56 24.05 19.55
N LEU A 133 -10.74 24.17 18.48
CA LEU A 133 -10.54 23.10 17.53
C LEU A 133 -9.96 21.85 18.22
N LEU A 134 -8.85 22.00 18.94
CA LEU A 134 -8.22 20.92 19.69
C LEU A 134 -9.14 20.36 20.77
N ALA A 135 -9.83 21.23 21.52
CA ALA A 135 -10.79 20.82 22.56
C ALA A 135 -11.86 19.89 22.00
N GLY A 136 -12.43 20.20 20.83
CA GLY A 136 -13.42 19.36 20.17
C GLY A 136 -12.87 17.97 19.82
N PHE A 137 -11.67 17.87 19.27
CA PHE A 137 -11.04 16.58 18.96
C PHE A 137 -10.69 15.80 20.23
N LEU A 138 -10.20 16.46 21.28
CA LEU A 138 -9.87 15.82 22.56
C LEU A 138 -11.14 15.32 23.29
N GLN A 139 -12.23 16.07 23.21
CA GLN A 139 -13.51 15.66 23.78
C GLN A 139 -14.13 14.48 23.02
N TYR A 140 -13.94 14.42 21.71
CA TYR A 140 -14.44 13.32 20.87
C TYR A 140 -13.56 12.05 20.96
N ASP A 141 -12.34 12.17 21.48
CA ASP A 141 -11.39 11.08 21.72
C ASP A 141 -11.74 10.32 23.02
N THR A 142 -12.70 9.43 22.95
CA THR A 142 -13.21 8.65 24.09
C THR A 142 -12.18 7.69 24.69
N GLU A 143 -11.17 7.26 23.91
CA GLU A 143 -10.08 6.39 24.35
C GLU A 143 -8.85 7.16 24.85
N HIS A 144 -8.90 8.49 24.80
CA HIS A 144 -7.82 9.39 25.19
C HIS A 144 -6.48 9.04 24.52
N LEU A 145 -6.51 8.77 23.22
CA LEU A 145 -5.31 8.41 22.44
C LEU A 145 -4.52 9.62 21.95
N ILE A 146 -5.16 10.78 21.77
CA ILE A 146 -4.47 12.02 21.37
C ILE A 146 -3.66 12.54 22.56
N ARG A 147 -2.35 12.29 22.53
CA ARG A 147 -1.43 12.60 23.64
C ARG A 147 -0.50 13.76 23.34
N GLY A 148 -0.30 14.12 22.09
CA GLY A 148 0.57 15.22 21.70
C GLY A 148 0.06 15.94 20.47
N VAL A 149 0.51 17.20 20.32
CA VAL A 149 0.16 18.06 19.19
C VAL A 149 1.44 18.62 18.58
N ILE A 150 1.49 18.67 17.25
CA ILE A 150 2.47 19.42 16.47
C ILE A 150 1.71 20.50 15.67
N LEU A 151 2.12 21.75 15.83
CA LEU A 151 1.56 22.88 15.10
C LEU A 151 2.32 23.06 13.78
N ASN A 152 1.70 22.73 12.67
CA ASN A 152 2.29 22.85 11.34
C ASN A 152 1.98 24.21 10.71
N ARG A 153 2.90 24.72 9.91
CA ARG A 153 2.79 26.01 9.16
C ARG A 153 2.59 27.22 10.08
N ILE A 154 3.32 27.29 11.18
CA ILE A 154 3.29 28.40 12.15
C ILE A 154 4.70 28.98 12.35
N SER A 155 4.79 30.28 12.55
CA SER A 155 6.07 30.94 12.88
C SER A 155 6.50 30.68 14.32
N LYS A 156 7.81 30.72 14.59
CA LYS A 156 8.39 30.53 15.93
C LYS A 156 7.77 31.48 16.97
N GLY A 157 7.74 32.78 16.67
CA GLY A 157 7.23 33.77 17.63
C GLY A 157 5.76 33.55 17.97
N TYR A 158 4.95 33.15 16.99
CA TYR A 158 3.56 32.87 17.27
C TYR A 158 3.37 31.54 18.01
N TYR A 159 4.17 30.53 17.72
CA TYR A 159 4.20 29.28 18.50
C TYR A 159 4.52 29.52 19.96
N GLU A 160 5.51 30.35 20.28
CA GLU A 160 5.89 30.71 21.64
C GLU A 160 4.76 31.40 22.41
N THR A 161 3.87 32.11 21.71
CA THR A 161 2.69 32.77 22.28
C THR A 161 1.54 31.81 22.54
N ILE A 162 1.26 30.89 21.59
CA ILE A 162 0.05 30.05 21.64
C ILE A 162 0.25 28.77 22.44
N LYS A 163 1.47 28.21 22.47
CA LYS A 163 1.78 26.99 23.21
C LYS A 163 1.37 27.05 24.68
N PRO A 164 1.77 28.07 25.47
CA PRO A 164 1.40 28.14 26.89
C PRO A 164 -0.12 28.17 27.10
N LEU A 165 -0.88 28.78 26.19
CA LEU A 165 -2.34 28.83 26.27
C LEU A 165 -2.96 27.44 26.01
N ILE A 166 -2.45 26.70 25.02
CA ILE A 166 -2.91 25.35 24.75
C ILE A 166 -2.65 24.44 25.96
N GLU A 167 -1.43 24.46 26.51
CA GLU A 167 -1.04 23.61 27.65
C GLU A 167 -1.76 23.99 28.96
N ALA A 168 -2.17 25.25 29.12
CA ALA A 168 -2.95 25.69 30.28
C ALA A 168 -4.45 25.28 30.20
N GLU A 169 -5.02 25.21 29.00
CA GLU A 169 -6.45 25.00 28.82
C GLU A 169 -6.79 23.55 28.42
N LEU A 170 -5.84 22.79 27.87
CA LEU A 170 -6.10 21.44 27.32
C LEU A 170 -5.13 20.40 27.89
N PRO A 171 -5.59 19.19 28.18
CA PRO A 171 -4.78 18.09 28.71
C PRO A 171 -3.97 17.39 27.60
N VAL A 172 -3.17 18.15 26.83
CA VAL A 172 -2.38 17.62 25.72
C VAL A 172 -1.00 18.27 25.69
N ALA A 173 0.05 17.47 25.43
CA ALA A 173 1.40 17.98 25.29
C ALA A 173 1.61 18.65 23.92
N VAL A 174 2.12 19.87 23.88
CA VAL A 174 2.52 20.51 22.61
C VAL A 174 3.97 20.12 22.32
N ALA A 175 4.16 19.10 21.47
CA ALA A 175 5.47 18.53 21.15
C ALA A 175 6.36 19.48 20.34
N GLY A 176 5.77 20.44 19.64
CA GLY A 176 6.54 21.42 18.87
C GLY A 176 5.77 21.99 17.70
N PHE A 177 6.52 22.57 16.77
CA PHE A 177 5.95 23.19 15.57
C PHE A 177 6.84 22.94 14.35
N LEU A 178 6.27 23.10 13.15
CA LEU A 178 7.00 23.11 11.90
C LEU A 178 6.66 24.39 11.13
N PRO A 179 7.63 25.27 10.81
CA PRO A 179 7.37 26.44 10.01
C PRO A 179 7.14 26.06 8.54
N GLU A 180 6.48 26.92 7.78
CA GLU A 180 6.36 26.76 6.33
C GLU A 180 7.65 27.22 5.65
N LYS A 181 8.33 26.33 4.90
CA LYS A 181 9.55 26.66 4.14
C LYS A 181 9.54 25.95 2.79
N GLU A 182 9.98 26.66 1.76
CA GLU A 182 10.10 26.08 0.40
C GLU A 182 11.14 24.96 0.32
N THR A 183 12.18 24.96 1.19
CA THR A 183 13.27 23.99 1.19
C THR A 183 12.83 22.55 1.49
N TYR A 184 11.61 22.35 2.01
CA TYR A 184 11.03 21.04 2.28
C TYR A 184 9.56 20.93 1.88
N ARG A 185 9.09 21.83 1.02
CA ARG A 185 7.74 21.73 0.47
C ARG A 185 7.65 20.53 -0.47
N ILE A 186 6.71 19.66 -0.21
CA ILE A 186 6.39 18.53 -1.09
C ILE A 186 5.11 18.88 -1.83
N GLU A 187 5.18 18.86 -3.16
CA GLU A 187 4.03 19.11 -4.00
C GLU A 187 3.08 17.90 -3.98
N SER A 188 1.78 18.17 -4.01
CA SER A 188 0.75 17.16 -4.10
C SER A 188 0.01 17.24 -5.42
N ARG A 189 -0.33 16.09 -6.00
CA ARG A 189 -1.29 15.96 -7.10
C ARG A 189 -2.72 15.81 -6.56
N HIS A 190 -3.70 15.80 -7.46
CA HIS A 190 -5.09 15.51 -7.10
C HIS A 190 -5.27 14.13 -6.40
N LEU A 191 -4.31 13.24 -6.51
CA LEU A 191 -4.28 11.85 -6.06
C LEU A 191 -3.19 11.53 -5.02
N GLY A 192 -2.76 12.50 -4.22
CA GLY A 192 -1.69 12.32 -3.26
C GLY A 192 -0.41 13.06 -3.64
N LEU A 193 0.74 12.59 -3.14
CA LEU A 193 2.04 13.16 -3.47
C LEU A 193 2.47 12.75 -4.88
N LEU A 194 3.40 13.51 -5.49
CA LEU A 194 4.15 13.06 -6.65
C LEU A 194 4.92 11.78 -6.30
N MET A 195 5.11 10.90 -7.29
CA MET A 195 5.90 9.70 -7.07
C MET A 195 7.33 10.06 -6.66
N PRO A 196 7.97 9.31 -5.73
CA PRO A 196 9.35 9.59 -5.31
C PRO A 196 10.34 9.68 -6.47
N ASP A 197 10.14 8.88 -7.52
CA ASP A 197 11.01 8.84 -8.70
C ASP A 197 10.84 10.05 -9.63
N GLU A 198 9.74 10.81 -9.48
CA GLU A 198 9.47 12.04 -10.25
C GLU A 198 10.12 13.30 -9.63
N LEU A 199 10.57 13.22 -8.38
CA LEU A 199 11.12 14.32 -7.62
C LEU A 199 12.62 14.10 -7.39
N GLY A 200 13.47 14.66 -8.25
CA GLY A 200 14.92 14.48 -8.16
C GLY A 200 15.56 14.97 -6.86
N ASP A 201 14.92 15.95 -6.17
CA ASP A 201 15.39 16.55 -4.93
C ASP A 201 14.61 16.11 -3.67
N ILE A 202 13.71 15.13 -3.78
CA ILE A 202 12.82 14.74 -2.68
C ILE A 202 13.58 14.28 -1.44
N ARG A 203 14.68 13.58 -1.64
CA ARG A 203 15.52 13.11 -0.52
C ARG A 203 16.13 14.28 0.25
N GLU A 204 16.63 15.29 -0.46
CA GLU A 204 17.17 16.51 0.14
C GLU A 204 16.07 17.29 0.89
N ARG A 205 14.90 17.45 0.29
CA ARG A 205 13.75 18.10 0.94
C ARG A 205 13.35 17.40 2.24
N LEU A 206 13.31 16.07 2.25
CA LEU A 206 12.97 15.32 3.47
C LEU A 206 14.07 15.37 4.52
N LEU A 207 15.34 15.41 4.14
CA LEU A 207 16.44 15.67 5.07
C LEU A 207 16.33 17.05 5.70
N ASN A 208 16.09 18.11 4.90
CA ASN A 208 15.86 19.46 5.40
C ASN A 208 14.65 19.53 6.35
N ALA A 209 13.55 18.83 6.02
CA ALA A 209 12.39 18.72 6.92
C ALA A 209 12.74 18.04 8.25
N SER A 210 13.53 16.97 8.21
CA SER A 210 13.97 16.25 9.42
C SER A 210 14.90 17.11 10.28
N GLU A 211 15.82 17.85 9.68
CA GLU A 211 16.69 18.79 10.42
C GLU A 211 15.88 19.90 11.10
N GLU A 212 14.90 20.47 10.38
CA GLU A 212 14.02 21.48 10.96
C GLU A 212 13.15 20.90 12.07
N LEU A 213 12.57 19.71 11.86
CA LEU A 213 11.79 19.03 12.88
C LEU A 213 12.61 18.80 14.16
N GLN A 214 13.85 18.37 14.05
CA GLN A 214 14.72 18.15 15.22
C GLN A 214 15.06 19.45 15.99
N LYS A 215 14.99 20.61 15.33
CA LYS A 215 15.20 21.93 15.97
C LYS A 215 13.95 22.47 16.64
N THR A 216 12.78 22.13 16.13
CA THR A 216 11.50 22.78 16.47
C THR A 216 10.50 21.85 17.15
N VAL A 217 10.71 20.54 17.09
CA VAL A 217 9.87 19.52 17.72
C VAL A 217 10.70 18.69 18.70
N SER A 218 10.18 18.52 19.91
CA SER A 218 10.76 17.64 20.91
C SER A 218 10.52 16.16 20.54
N VAL A 219 11.48 15.56 19.84
CA VAL A 219 11.43 14.12 19.50
C VAL A 219 11.38 13.27 20.77
N ASP A 220 12.00 13.73 21.88
CA ASP A 220 11.96 13.02 23.18
C ASP A 220 10.55 13.01 23.79
N THR A 221 9.77 14.07 23.59
CA THR A 221 8.34 14.09 23.96
C THR A 221 7.56 13.05 23.14
N ILE A 222 7.83 12.93 21.83
CA ILE A 222 7.19 11.91 20.97
C ILE A 222 7.58 10.50 21.41
N ILE A 223 8.86 10.28 21.79
CA ILE A 223 9.33 8.98 22.30
C ILE A 223 8.60 8.64 23.62
N LYS A 224 8.45 9.58 24.54
CA LYS A 224 7.69 9.38 25.79
C LYS A 224 6.21 9.05 25.51
N ILE A 225 5.59 9.73 24.52
CA ILE A 225 4.24 9.41 24.07
C ILE A 225 4.18 7.99 23.52
N ALA A 226 5.13 7.58 22.68
CA ALA A 226 5.18 6.22 22.13
C ALA A 226 5.40 5.15 23.22
N GLU A 227 6.16 5.45 24.27
CA GLU A 227 6.37 4.59 25.44
C GLU A 227 5.12 4.44 26.31
N SER A 228 4.19 5.39 26.25
CA SER A 228 2.90 5.31 26.96
C SER A 228 1.91 4.33 26.32
N ALA A 229 2.22 3.78 25.15
CA ALA A 229 1.35 2.82 24.46
C ALA A 229 1.04 1.61 25.35
N GLN A 230 -0.24 1.25 25.43
CA GLN A 230 -0.71 0.09 26.20
C GLN A 230 -0.31 -1.22 25.54
N GLU A 231 -0.26 -2.31 26.29
CA GLU A 231 0.01 -3.64 25.70
C GLU A 231 -1.10 -4.06 24.74
N ILE A 232 -0.69 -4.72 23.64
CA ILE A 232 -1.61 -5.37 22.72
C ILE A 232 -1.62 -6.84 23.07
N TYR A 233 -2.80 -7.36 23.31
CA TYR A 233 -3.04 -8.78 23.53
C TYR A 233 -3.69 -9.39 22.29
N VAL A 234 -3.15 -10.49 21.81
CA VAL A 234 -3.75 -11.38 20.82
C VAL A 234 -3.83 -12.75 21.47
N PRO A 235 -5.01 -13.36 21.59
CA PRO A 235 -5.14 -14.71 22.10
C PRO A 235 -4.26 -15.66 21.27
N GLU A 236 -3.54 -16.56 21.94
CA GLU A 236 -2.87 -17.66 21.26
C GLU A 236 -3.93 -18.65 20.77
N GLU A 237 -4.28 -18.59 19.50
CA GLU A 237 -5.00 -19.67 18.87
C GLU A 237 -4.04 -20.85 18.67
N THR A 238 -4.39 -21.97 19.25
CA THR A 238 -3.83 -23.27 18.94
C THR A 238 -3.92 -23.54 17.44
N GLY A 239 -2.80 -23.40 16.71
CA GLY A 239 -2.71 -23.88 15.34
C GLY A 239 -1.92 -23.09 14.31
N LEU A 240 -1.59 -21.83 14.52
CA LEU A 240 -0.65 -21.13 13.65
C LEU A 240 0.74 -21.11 14.31
N GLN A 241 1.58 -22.06 13.92
CA GLN A 241 3.00 -22.02 14.26
C GLN A 241 3.57 -20.67 13.81
N THR A 242 3.81 -19.81 14.79
CA THR A 242 4.67 -18.63 14.61
C THR A 242 6.02 -19.18 14.18
N GLY A 243 6.36 -18.92 12.91
CA GLY A 243 7.70 -19.25 12.37
C GLY A 243 8.79 -18.45 13.08
N ALA A 244 9.11 -18.85 14.31
CA ALA A 244 10.38 -18.54 14.93
C ALA A 244 11.45 -19.35 14.19
N GLN A 245 12.45 -18.63 13.69
CA GLN A 245 13.65 -19.07 12.98
C GLN A 245 13.60 -19.00 11.43
N ARG A 246 13.64 -17.80 10.93
CA ARG A 246 14.48 -17.51 9.77
C ARG A 246 15.25 -16.22 10.06
N LYS A 247 16.55 -16.35 10.29
CA LYS A 247 17.50 -15.24 10.28
C LYS A 247 17.44 -14.60 8.89
N ALA A 248 16.73 -13.52 8.75
CA ALA A 248 16.85 -12.67 7.57
C ALA A 248 18.15 -11.88 7.70
N VAL A 249 19.16 -12.27 6.93
CA VAL A 249 20.35 -11.45 6.71
C VAL A 249 19.93 -10.30 5.78
N ILE A 250 19.54 -9.18 6.39
CA ILE A 250 19.41 -7.91 5.66
C ILE A 250 20.72 -7.15 5.83
N GLY A 251 21.70 -7.53 5.00
CA GLY A 251 22.84 -6.69 4.70
C GLY A 251 22.46 -5.72 3.60
N ASN A 252 22.79 -4.43 3.79
CA ASN A 252 22.79 -3.42 2.74
C ASN A 252 23.72 -3.86 1.60
N LYS A 253 23.18 -4.54 0.59
CA LYS A 253 23.83 -4.73 -0.71
C LYS A 253 22.84 -4.32 -1.79
N PRO A 254 23.32 -3.65 -2.86
CA PRO A 254 22.48 -3.39 -4.02
C PRO A 254 22.00 -4.72 -4.61
N ALA A 255 20.82 -4.70 -5.23
CA ALA A 255 20.13 -5.86 -5.77
C ALA A 255 21.04 -6.63 -6.77
N THR A 256 21.78 -7.58 -6.25
CA THR A 256 22.41 -8.66 -7.00
C THR A 256 21.91 -9.96 -6.37
N GLU A 257 21.24 -10.72 -7.18
CA GLU A 257 20.81 -12.12 -7.05
C GLU A 257 21.15 -12.82 -5.72
N SER A 258 20.22 -12.80 -4.77
CA SER A 258 20.27 -13.73 -3.63
C SER A 258 19.66 -15.07 -4.07
N HIS A 259 20.47 -16.01 -4.46
CA HIS A 259 20.07 -17.41 -4.62
C HIS A 259 19.70 -18.00 -3.25
N ILE A 260 18.41 -18.02 -2.94
CA ILE A 260 17.85 -18.95 -1.95
C ILE A 260 17.81 -20.32 -2.62
N PRO A 261 18.27 -21.43 -1.98
CA PRO A 261 18.18 -22.76 -2.58
C PRO A 261 16.70 -23.06 -2.89
N MET A 262 16.36 -23.17 -4.15
CA MET A 262 15.03 -23.53 -4.63
C MET A 262 14.74 -25.00 -4.28
N SER A 263 13.59 -25.24 -3.65
CA SER A 263 13.01 -26.57 -3.77
C SER A 263 12.55 -26.74 -5.22
N ASP A 264 12.85 -27.84 -5.87
CA ASP A 264 12.42 -28.13 -7.24
C ASP A 264 10.88 -28.09 -7.41
N ASP A 265 10.13 -28.09 -6.31
CA ASP A 265 8.67 -28.05 -6.26
C ASP A 265 8.06 -26.66 -6.26
N ALA A 266 8.82 -25.59 -5.96
CA ALA A 266 8.27 -24.24 -5.89
C ALA A 266 7.79 -23.73 -7.25
N VAL A 267 6.65 -23.01 -7.26
CA VAL A 267 6.19 -22.29 -8.46
C VAL A 267 6.83 -20.91 -8.50
N THR A 268 7.12 -20.41 -9.69
CA THR A 268 7.63 -19.07 -9.91
C THR A 268 6.49 -18.16 -10.40
N ILE A 269 6.25 -17.07 -9.68
CA ILE A 269 5.32 -16.01 -10.08
C ILE A 269 6.14 -14.81 -10.57
N ALA A 270 5.97 -14.46 -11.84
CA ALA A 270 6.55 -13.25 -12.41
C ALA A 270 5.70 -12.03 -11.99
N VAL A 271 6.30 -11.06 -11.31
CA VAL A 271 5.62 -9.85 -10.84
C VAL A 271 6.15 -8.64 -11.61
N ALA A 272 5.27 -7.97 -12.35
CA ALA A 272 5.63 -6.74 -13.06
C ALA A 272 5.97 -5.65 -12.04
N ARG A 273 7.20 -5.11 -12.08
CA ARG A 273 7.62 -4.09 -11.12
C ARG A 273 8.58 -3.09 -11.75
N ASP A 274 8.05 -1.94 -12.08
CA ASP A 274 8.79 -0.77 -12.56
C ASP A 274 8.00 0.51 -12.26
N GLU A 275 8.33 1.62 -12.92
CA GLU A 275 7.68 2.91 -12.71
C GLU A 275 6.21 2.91 -13.17
N ALA A 276 5.84 2.07 -14.13
CA ALA A 276 4.47 1.91 -14.61
C ALA A 276 3.62 1.01 -13.72
N PHE A 277 4.25 0.01 -13.06
CA PHE A 277 3.60 -1.02 -12.24
C PHE A 277 4.24 -1.08 -10.85
N CYS A 278 3.78 -0.25 -9.92
CA CYS A 278 4.45 -0.10 -8.62
C CYS A 278 3.48 -0.20 -7.42
N PHE A 279 2.18 -0.42 -7.63
CA PHE A 279 1.20 -0.49 -6.57
C PHE A 279 0.98 -1.93 -6.14
N TYR A 280 1.68 -2.32 -5.07
CA TYR A 280 1.59 -3.63 -4.43
C TYR A 280 1.50 -3.47 -2.91
N TYR A 281 0.62 -4.22 -2.29
CA TYR A 281 0.69 -4.42 -0.84
C TYR A 281 1.81 -5.41 -0.54
N GLU A 282 2.75 -5.02 0.32
CA GLU A 282 3.87 -5.92 0.72
C GLU A 282 3.33 -7.21 1.37
N ASP A 283 2.19 -7.15 2.06
CA ASP A 283 1.55 -8.32 2.65
C ASP A 283 0.99 -9.29 1.60
N ASN A 284 0.57 -8.81 0.42
CA ASN A 284 0.18 -9.67 -0.69
C ASN A 284 1.36 -10.49 -1.19
N ILE A 285 2.50 -9.84 -1.42
CA ILE A 285 3.74 -10.51 -1.86
C ILE A 285 4.22 -11.48 -0.79
N ALA A 286 4.29 -11.05 0.47
CA ALA A 286 4.69 -11.92 1.60
C ALA A 286 3.77 -13.14 1.77
N LEU A 287 2.46 -13.01 1.49
CA LEU A 287 1.52 -14.12 1.55
C LEU A 287 1.76 -15.13 0.42
N LEU A 288 2.09 -14.67 -0.79
CA LEU A 288 2.49 -15.55 -1.91
C LEU A 288 3.75 -16.34 -1.54
N GLU A 289 4.80 -15.66 -1.06
CA GLU A 289 6.07 -16.29 -0.64
C GLU A 289 5.85 -17.29 0.51
N LYS A 290 5.04 -16.93 1.49
CA LYS A 290 4.69 -17.81 2.63
C LYS A 290 3.97 -19.10 2.20
N ASN A 291 3.21 -19.03 1.11
CA ASN A 291 2.54 -20.20 0.52
C ASN A 291 3.41 -20.96 -0.50
N GLY A 292 4.70 -20.65 -0.58
CA GLY A 292 5.67 -21.42 -1.38
C GLY A 292 5.92 -20.88 -2.79
N ALA A 293 5.44 -19.68 -3.12
CA ALA A 293 5.77 -19.05 -4.39
C ALA A 293 7.18 -18.44 -4.36
N ASN A 294 7.93 -18.62 -5.44
CA ASN A 294 9.15 -17.90 -5.74
C ASN A 294 8.80 -16.66 -6.56
N ILE A 295 9.06 -15.47 -6.02
CA ILE A 295 8.75 -14.22 -6.70
C ILE A 295 9.92 -13.77 -7.55
N ARG A 296 9.66 -13.51 -8.84
CA ARG A 296 10.63 -12.90 -9.75
C ARG A 296 10.07 -11.65 -10.38
N TYR A 297 10.76 -10.55 -10.15
CA TYR A 297 10.36 -9.25 -10.71
C TYR A 297 10.83 -9.11 -12.15
N PHE A 298 10.01 -8.45 -12.98
CA PHE A 298 10.36 -8.05 -14.33
C PHE A 298 9.81 -6.66 -14.64
N SER A 299 10.37 -6.00 -15.64
CA SER A 299 9.97 -4.66 -16.03
C SER A 299 9.31 -4.66 -17.41
N PRO A 300 7.99 -4.47 -17.52
CA PRO A 300 7.35 -4.28 -18.83
C PRO A 300 7.92 -3.12 -19.65
N LEU A 301 8.53 -2.12 -19.00
CA LEU A 301 9.16 -0.99 -19.67
C LEU A 301 10.52 -1.30 -20.29
N ARG A 302 11.25 -2.35 -19.80
CA ARG A 302 12.66 -2.59 -20.13
C ARG A 302 12.97 -4.01 -20.58
N ASP A 303 12.30 -5.01 -20.02
CA ASP A 303 12.56 -6.40 -20.35
C ASP A 303 11.81 -6.78 -21.63
N GLU A 304 12.39 -7.68 -22.41
CA GLU A 304 11.81 -8.17 -23.66
C GLU A 304 11.04 -9.50 -23.48
N LYS A 305 11.17 -10.15 -22.32
CA LYS A 305 10.58 -11.47 -22.03
C LYS A 305 10.20 -11.59 -20.57
N LEU A 306 9.29 -12.49 -20.27
CA LEU A 306 9.03 -12.92 -18.90
C LEU A 306 10.25 -13.67 -18.32
N PRO A 307 10.46 -13.62 -16.99
CA PRO A 307 11.50 -14.42 -16.32
C PRO A 307 11.39 -15.90 -16.67
N VAL A 308 12.51 -16.52 -16.97
CA VAL A 308 12.55 -17.95 -17.33
C VAL A 308 11.99 -18.81 -16.18
N GLY A 309 11.14 -19.79 -16.52
CA GLY A 309 10.51 -20.65 -15.54
C GLY A 309 9.34 -20.00 -14.80
N SER A 310 8.73 -18.96 -15.36
CA SER A 310 7.50 -18.39 -14.83
C SER A 310 6.32 -19.34 -15.02
N HIS A 311 5.51 -19.48 -13.96
CA HIS A 311 4.30 -20.33 -13.94
C HIS A 311 3.01 -19.56 -13.70
N ALA A 312 3.12 -18.29 -13.34
CA ALA A 312 2.03 -17.31 -13.28
C ALA A 312 2.59 -15.89 -13.43
N VAL A 313 1.74 -14.95 -13.80
CA VAL A 313 2.10 -13.53 -13.93
C VAL A 313 1.17 -12.68 -13.06
N LEU A 314 1.74 -11.71 -12.35
CA LEU A 314 1.02 -10.74 -11.55
C LEU A 314 1.34 -9.32 -12.02
N PHE A 315 0.32 -8.59 -12.48
CA PHE A 315 0.38 -7.17 -12.76
C PHE A 315 -0.40 -6.41 -11.69
N GLY A 316 0.30 -5.63 -10.89
CA GLY A 316 -0.34 -4.69 -9.96
C GLY A 316 -0.77 -3.40 -10.65
N GLY A 317 -1.28 -2.47 -9.84
CA GLY A 317 -1.58 -1.14 -10.31
C GLY A 317 -0.34 -0.26 -10.48
N GLY A 318 -0.59 0.98 -10.84
CA GLY A 318 0.43 2.00 -11.11
C GLY A 318 -0.13 3.06 -12.04
N TYR A 319 0.76 3.65 -12.82
CA TYR A 319 0.44 4.69 -13.80
C TYR A 319 0.95 4.32 -15.20
N PRO A 320 0.46 3.22 -15.81
CA PRO A 320 0.91 2.81 -17.15
C PRO A 320 0.62 3.86 -18.21
N GLU A 321 -0.40 4.69 -18.02
CA GLU A 321 -0.75 5.80 -18.91
C GLU A 321 0.36 6.84 -19.05
N LEU A 322 1.14 7.09 -18.01
CA LEU A 322 2.29 8.00 -18.06
C LEU A 322 3.44 7.44 -18.91
N TYR A 323 3.42 6.14 -19.16
CA TYR A 323 4.43 5.39 -19.88
C TYR A 323 3.87 4.69 -21.12
N ALA A 324 2.65 5.05 -21.56
CA ALA A 324 1.91 4.38 -22.61
C ALA A 324 2.71 4.17 -23.91
N LYS A 325 3.45 5.22 -24.33
CA LYS A 325 4.31 5.13 -25.51
C LYS A 325 5.43 4.08 -25.34
N LYS A 326 6.13 4.08 -24.20
CA LYS A 326 7.23 3.14 -23.94
C LYS A 326 6.72 1.70 -23.86
N LEU A 327 5.57 1.49 -23.22
CA LEU A 327 4.91 0.18 -23.15
C LEU A 327 4.52 -0.30 -24.55
N SER A 328 3.94 0.59 -25.36
CA SER A 328 3.54 0.31 -26.74
C SER A 328 4.74 0.01 -27.66
N ASP A 329 5.88 0.65 -27.44
CA ASP A 329 7.11 0.43 -28.22
C ASP A 329 7.76 -0.93 -27.89
N ASN A 330 7.49 -1.51 -26.69
CA ASN A 330 8.04 -2.81 -26.27
C ASN A 330 7.19 -4.00 -26.78
N LYS A 331 7.18 -4.19 -28.09
CA LYS A 331 6.39 -5.24 -28.76
C LYS A 331 6.73 -6.64 -28.30
N LYS A 332 8.01 -6.91 -28.03
CA LYS A 332 8.45 -8.25 -27.61
C LYS A 332 7.84 -8.65 -26.26
N MET A 333 7.72 -7.71 -25.32
CA MET A 333 7.13 -7.99 -24.02
C MET A 333 5.65 -8.28 -24.12
N TYR A 334 4.87 -7.46 -24.83
CA TYR A 334 3.44 -7.73 -24.93
C TYR A 334 3.11 -8.98 -25.75
N GLU A 335 3.93 -9.32 -26.78
CA GLU A 335 3.83 -10.60 -27.48
C GLU A 335 4.11 -11.79 -26.54
N ALA A 336 5.13 -11.67 -25.67
CA ALA A 336 5.43 -12.68 -24.66
C ALA A 336 4.28 -12.86 -23.65
N ILE A 337 3.65 -11.78 -23.20
CA ILE A 337 2.51 -11.82 -22.29
C ILE A 337 1.29 -12.45 -22.96
N LYS A 338 1.00 -12.05 -24.20
CA LYS A 338 -0.09 -12.63 -24.99
C LYS A 338 0.11 -14.13 -25.20
N SER A 339 1.30 -14.55 -25.59
CA SER A 339 1.64 -15.96 -25.76
C SER A 339 1.53 -16.74 -24.43
N ALA A 340 1.93 -16.15 -23.30
CA ALA A 340 1.78 -16.75 -21.99
C ALA A 340 0.28 -16.98 -21.65
N SER A 341 -0.58 -15.97 -21.88
CA SER A 341 -2.02 -16.10 -21.72
C SER A 341 -2.60 -17.20 -22.61
N GLU A 342 -2.28 -17.20 -23.90
CA GLU A 342 -2.75 -18.21 -24.87
C GLU A 342 -2.29 -19.63 -24.51
N SER A 343 -1.14 -19.79 -23.83
CA SER A 343 -0.66 -21.09 -23.34
C SER A 343 -1.42 -21.60 -22.10
N GLY A 344 -2.25 -20.75 -21.49
CA GLY A 344 -3.01 -21.02 -20.27
C GLY A 344 -2.23 -20.73 -18.98
N MET A 345 -1.19 -19.89 -19.04
CA MET A 345 -0.49 -19.41 -17.84
C MET A 345 -1.44 -18.53 -17.00
N PRO A 346 -1.57 -18.75 -15.69
CA PRO A 346 -2.39 -17.90 -14.83
C PRO A 346 -1.91 -16.45 -14.84
N ILE A 347 -2.84 -15.50 -15.02
CA ILE A 347 -2.57 -14.06 -15.00
C ILE A 347 -3.53 -13.36 -14.05
N VAL A 348 -2.97 -12.65 -13.08
CA VAL A 348 -3.69 -11.71 -12.22
C VAL A 348 -3.31 -10.30 -12.61
N ALA A 349 -4.29 -9.43 -12.88
CA ALA A 349 -4.05 -8.05 -13.28
C ALA A 349 -5.03 -7.08 -12.59
N GLU A 350 -4.46 -6.12 -11.86
CA GLU A 350 -5.18 -5.11 -11.08
C GLU A 350 -4.97 -3.72 -11.68
N CYS A 351 -6.02 -2.96 -11.89
CA CYS A 351 -6.03 -1.54 -12.26
C CYS A 351 -5.07 -1.21 -13.43
N GLY A 352 -3.88 -0.67 -13.16
CA GLY A 352 -2.88 -0.38 -14.20
C GLY A 352 -2.47 -1.62 -15.00
N GLY A 353 -2.34 -2.78 -14.34
CA GLY A 353 -2.12 -4.06 -15.01
C GLY A 353 -3.27 -4.45 -15.91
N PHE A 354 -4.51 -4.24 -15.47
CA PHE A 354 -5.70 -4.45 -16.29
C PHE A 354 -5.70 -3.56 -17.54
N LEU A 355 -5.34 -2.27 -17.41
CA LEU A 355 -5.20 -1.36 -18.55
C LEU A 355 -4.18 -1.87 -19.58
N TYR A 356 -3.03 -2.36 -19.11
CA TYR A 356 -1.96 -2.84 -19.99
C TYR A 356 -2.34 -4.11 -20.76
N LEU A 357 -3.24 -4.93 -20.23
CA LEU A 357 -3.68 -6.16 -20.89
C LEU A 357 -4.74 -5.93 -21.98
N HIS A 358 -5.30 -4.72 -22.13
CA HIS A 358 -6.24 -4.36 -23.19
C HIS A 358 -5.57 -4.39 -24.57
N ARG A 359 -6.39 -4.33 -25.60
CA ARG A 359 -5.93 -4.19 -26.99
C ARG A 359 -5.30 -2.82 -27.22
N THR A 360 -5.95 -1.76 -26.73
CA THR A 360 -5.44 -0.39 -26.82
C THR A 360 -5.73 0.40 -25.56
N MET A 361 -4.92 1.43 -25.34
CA MET A 361 -5.13 2.45 -24.30
C MET A 361 -5.11 3.84 -24.94
N THR A 362 -6.16 4.62 -24.72
CA THR A 362 -6.27 6.00 -25.19
C THR A 362 -6.03 6.94 -24.01
N ASP A 363 -5.01 7.81 -24.12
CA ASP A 363 -4.66 8.77 -23.10
C ASP A 363 -5.61 9.99 -23.10
N ARG A 364 -5.32 10.94 -22.20
CA ARG A 364 -6.12 12.15 -22.01
C ARG A 364 -6.07 13.10 -23.22
N GLU A 365 -5.02 13.04 -23.98
CA GLU A 365 -4.81 13.80 -25.20
C GLU A 365 -5.50 13.16 -26.43
N GLY A 366 -6.11 11.98 -26.24
CA GLY A 366 -6.79 11.21 -27.29
C GLY A 366 -5.83 10.38 -28.15
N ILE A 367 -4.58 10.20 -27.72
CA ILE A 367 -3.60 9.36 -28.42
C ILE A 367 -3.84 7.90 -28.04
N CYS A 368 -4.02 7.05 -29.06
CA CYS A 368 -4.27 5.63 -28.90
C CYS A 368 -2.96 4.83 -29.03
N TYR A 369 -2.66 4.03 -28.02
CA TYR A 369 -1.48 3.18 -27.95
C TYR A 369 -1.88 1.70 -27.96
N PRO A 370 -1.31 0.86 -28.84
CA PRO A 370 -1.48 -0.59 -28.74
C PRO A 370 -0.84 -1.11 -27.42
N MET A 371 -1.52 -2.08 -26.79
CA MET A 371 -1.13 -2.73 -25.55
C MET A 371 -1.02 -4.24 -25.74
N ALA A 372 -0.96 -5.03 -24.67
CA ALA A 372 -0.68 -6.47 -24.75
C ALA A 372 -1.75 -7.29 -25.51
N GLY A 373 -2.99 -6.80 -25.60
CA GLY A 373 -4.04 -7.42 -26.41
C GLY A 373 -4.50 -8.80 -25.90
N VAL A 374 -4.34 -9.07 -24.60
CA VAL A 374 -4.93 -10.24 -23.94
C VAL A 374 -6.45 -10.08 -23.85
N ILE A 375 -6.89 -8.87 -23.51
CA ILE A 375 -8.31 -8.50 -23.43
C ILE A 375 -8.71 -7.85 -24.76
N PRO A 376 -9.71 -8.37 -25.49
CA PRO A 376 -10.14 -7.83 -26.79
C PRO A 376 -11.01 -6.56 -26.65
N ALA A 377 -10.68 -5.69 -25.71
CA ALA A 377 -11.35 -4.45 -25.40
C ALA A 377 -10.36 -3.27 -25.40
N ASP A 378 -10.87 -2.06 -25.33
CA ASP A 378 -10.10 -0.82 -25.32
C ASP A 378 -10.34 -0.06 -24.02
N CYS A 379 -9.30 0.58 -23.47
CA CYS A 379 -9.42 1.43 -22.32
C CYS A 379 -9.07 2.89 -22.66
N TYR A 380 -9.61 3.83 -21.89
CA TYR A 380 -9.52 5.26 -22.18
C TYR A 380 -9.63 6.11 -20.91
N ASP A 381 -8.95 7.27 -20.91
CA ASP A 381 -9.10 8.29 -19.86
C ASP A 381 -10.46 8.98 -19.97
N THR A 382 -11.20 9.04 -18.86
CA THR A 382 -12.53 9.69 -18.81
C THR A 382 -12.45 11.15 -18.37
N GLY A 383 -11.27 11.64 -17.99
CA GLY A 383 -11.04 12.98 -17.42
C GLY A 383 -11.61 13.19 -16.02
N LYS A 384 -12.22 12.18 -15.40
CA LYS A 384 -12.81 12.23 -14.06
C LYS A 384 -12.67 10.89 -13.35
N SER A 385 -12.79 10.88 -12.01
CA SER A 385 -12.82 9.62 -11.26
C SER A 385 -14.06 8.81 -11.65
N VAL A 386 -13.83 7.56 -12.06
CA VAL A 386 -14.88 6.61 -12.44
C VAL A 386 -15.42 5.91 -11.21
N ARG A 387 -14.50 5.33 -10.40
CA ARG A 387 -14.84 4.62 -9.16
C ARG A 387 -13.82 4.95 -8.09
N PHE A 388 -14.29 4.98 -6.84
CA PHE A 388 -13.47 5.30 -5.68
C PHE A 388 -13.93 4.56 -4.44
N GLY A 389 -12.97 4.14 -3.59
CA GLY A 389 -13.15 3.66 -2.22
C GLY A 389 -13.26 2.15 -2.10
N TYR A 390 -13.49 1.69 -0.90
CA TYR A 390 -13.50 0.28 -0.53
C TYR A 390 -14.60 -0.52 -1.20
N ILE A 391 -14.32 -1.81 -1.39
CA ILE A 391 -15.25 -2.80 -1.95
C ILE A 391 -15.07 -4.17 -1.27
N GLU A 392 -16.14 -4.93 -1.23
CA GLU A 392 -16.13 -6.39 -1.07
C GLU A 392 -16.50 -7.01 -2.43
N LEU A 393 -15.70 -7.96 -2.88
CA LEU A 393 -15.84 -8.58 -4.19
C LEU A 393 -16.12 -10.07 -4.02
N CYS A 394 -17.18 -10.55 -4.69
CA CYS A 394 -17.56 -11.97 -4.74
C CYS A 394 -17.61 -12.41 -6.20
N GLU A 395 -17.01 -13.56 -6.50
CA GLU A 395 -17.16 -14.22 -7.81
C GLU A 395 -18.58 -14.71 -8.02
N LYS A 396 -19.04 -14.72 -9.27
CA LYS A 396 -20.31 -15.37 -9.65
C LYS A 396 -20.16 -16.88 -9.81
N GLN A 397 -19.01 -17.32 -10.31
CA GLN A 397 -18.65 -18.74 -10.43
C GLN A 397 -17.33 -18.93 -9.70
N SER A 398 -17.25 -19.92 -8.82
CA SER A 398 -16.05 -20.18 -8.04
C SER A 398 -14.91 -20.66 -8.94
N SER A 399 -13.92 -19.80 -9.16
CA SER A 399 -12.70 -20.10 -9.91
C SER A 399 -11.45 -19.89 -9.06
N PHE A 400 -11.33 -18.73 -8.40
CA PHE A 400 -10.22 -18.38 -7.51
C PHE A 400 -10.64 -18.35 -6.04
N LEU A 401 -11.91 -18.07 -5.75
CA LEU A 401 -12.44 -18.03 -4.41
C LEU A 401 -13.38 -19.21 -4.15
N PRO A 402 -13.49 -19.70 -2.91
CA PRO A 402 -14.53 -20.63 -2.53
C PRO A 402 -15.93 -20.06 -2.79
N GLU A 403 -16.89 -20.94 -3.01
CA GLU A 403 -18.26 -20.55 -3.23
C GLU A 403 -18.79 -19.62 -2.12
N ASN A 404 -19.44 -18.51 -2.50
CA ASN A 404 -19.97 -17.49 -1.62
C ASN A 404 -18.90 -16.74 -0.76
N ALA A 405 -17.64 -16.96 -1.02
CA ALA A 405 -16.57 -16.20 -0.35
C ALA A 405 -16.38 -14.82 -0.99
N SER A 406 -15.92 -13.85 -0.18
CA SER A 406 -15.56 -12.52 -0.65
C SER A 406 -14.09 -12.21 -0.37
N ILE A 407 -13.53 -11.32 -1.16
CA ILE A 407 -12.24 -10.69 -0.95
C ILE A 407 -12.40 -9.18 -0.87
N ARG A 408 -11.65 -8.53 0.02
CA ARG A 408 -11.73 -7.07 0.20
C ARG A 408 -10.66 -6.37 -0.62
N GLY A 409 -11.02 -5.19 -1.08
CA GLY A 409 -10.14 -4.35 -1.88
C GLY A 409 -10.63 -2.91 -1.93
N HIS A 410 -10.06 -2.16 -2.83
CA HIS A 410 -10.51 -0.82 -3.15
C HIS A 410 -10.38 -0.55 -4.64
N GLU A 411 -11.03 0.50 -5.11
CA GLU A 411 -10.89 1.01 -6.47
C GLU A 411 -10.56 2.50 -6.42
N PHE A 412 -9.70 2.91 -7.32
CA PHE A 412 -9.45 4.32 -7.58
C PHE A 412 -8.84 4.49 -8.97
N HIS A 413 -9.66 4.85 -9.94
CA HIS A 413 -9.21 5.01 -11.32
C HIS A 413 -9.97 6.12 -12.07
N TYR A 414 -9.29 6.71 -13.05
CA TYR A 414 -9.79 7.71 -13.99
C TYR A 414 -10.03 7.12 -15.38
N PHE A 415 -9.42 5.99 -15.65
CA PHE A 415 -9.66 5.23 -16.86
C PHE A 415 -10.93 4.38 -16.73
N ASP A 416 -11.55 4.12 -17.87
CA ASP A 416 -12.62 3.14 -18.01
C ASP A 416 -12.30 2.20 -19.17
N SER A 417 -13.07 1.13 -19.31
CA SER A 417 -12.93 0.15 -20.38
C SER A 417 -14.24 -0.03 -21.13
N THR A 418 -14.13 -0.42 -22.39
CA THR A 418 -15.29 -0.89 -23.19
C THR A 418 -15.81 -2.25 -22.71
N ASP A 419 -14.99 -2.97 -21.90
CA ASP A 419 -15.37 -4.20 -21.20
C ASP A 419 -14.73 -4.24 -19.81
N ASN A 420 -15.51 -4.00 -18.77
CA ASN A 420 -15.11 -4.08 -17.38
C ASN A 420 -15.28 -5.48 -16.77
N GLY A 421 -15.72 -6.44 -17.58
CA GLY A 421 -16.11 -7.77 -17.13
C GLY A 421 -17.40 -7.80 -16.30
N ALA A 422 -17.86 -9.00 -16.05
CA ALA A 422 -19.09 -9.22 -15.29
C ALA A 422 -19.04 -10.49 -14.42
N ASP A 423 -17.86 -11.10 -14.24
CA ASP A 423 -17.70 -12.40 -13.58
C ASP A 423 -17.66 -12.30 -12.06
N ALA A 424 -17.57 -11.07 -11.52
CA ALA A 424 -17.71 -10.80 -10.10
C ALA A 424 -18.67 -9.65 -9.83
N MET A 425 -19.13 -9.57 -8.59
CA MET A 425 -19.94 -8.49 -8.04
C MET A 425 -19.16 -7.75 -6.97
N ALA A 426 -18.89 -6.47 -7.18
CA ALA A 426 -18.38 -5.58 -6.17
C ALA A 426 -19.51 -4.96 -5.37
N LYS A 427 -19.36 -4.86 -4.05
CA LYS A 427 -20.30 -4.23 -3.13
C LYS A 427 -19.60 -3.12 -2.35
N LYS A 428 -20.17 -1.92 -2.35
CA LYS A 428 -19.71 -0.80 -1.52
C LYS A 428 -20.13 -1.00 -0.06
N PRO A 429 -19.21 -0.95 0.93
CA PRO A 429 -19.53 -1.33 2.31
C PRO A 429 -20.51 -0.38 3.02
N VAL A 430 -20.58 0.88 2.61
CA VAL A 430 -21.45 1.89 3.25
C VAL A 430 -22.80 2.00 2.57
N SER A 431 -22.80 2.20 1.24
CA SER A 431 -24.04 2.40 0.48
C SER A 431 -24.77 1.11 0.14
N GLY A 432 -24.09 -0.04 0.25
CA GLY A 432 -24.62 -1.32 -0.21
C GLY A 432 -24.75 -1.44 -1.74
N LYS A 433 -24.38 -0.40 -2.50
CA LYS A 433 -24.45 -0.41 -3.96
C LYS A 433 -23.58 -1.54 -4.52
N THR A 434 -24.16 -2.34 -5.40
CA THR A 434 -23.46 -3.41 -6.11
C THR A 434 -23.33 -3.09 -7.60
N TYR A 435 -22.30 -3.62 -8.23
CA TYR A 435 -22.07 -3.53 -9.67
C TYR A 435 -21.21 -4.70 -10.16
N PRO A 436 -21.43 -5.14 -11.42
CA PRO A 436 -20.61 -6.18 -12.02
C PRO A 436 -19.21 -5.61 -12.35
N CYS A 437 -18.22 -6.46 -12.26
CA CYS A 437 -16.84 -6.16 -12.61
C CYS A 437 -16.06 -7.46 -12.79
N MET A 438 -14.79 -7.35 -13.16
CA MET A 438 -13.81 -8.40 -13.35
C MET A 438 -14.10 -9.32 -14.55
N ILE A 439 -13.03 -9.64 -15.24
CA ILE A 439 -12.95 -10.71 -16.24
C ILE A 439 -12.25 -11.87 -15.53
N ILE A 440 -12.96 -12.95 -15.28
CA ILE A 440 -12.47 -14.12 -14.55
C ILE A 440 -12.79 -15.38 -15.34
N ASP A 441 -11.77 -16.21 -15.55
CA ASP A 441 -11.93 -17.56 -16.08
C ASP A 441 -11.07 -18.55 -15.28
N GLU A 442 -10.74 -19.70 -15.84
CA GLU A 442 -9.91 -20.71 -15.16
C GLU A 442 -8.50 -20.24 -14.88
N THR A 443 -7.97 -19.29 -15.66
CA THR A 443 -6.57 -18.84 -15.61
C THR A 443 -6.41 -17.34 -15.39
N HIS A 444 -7.45 -16.56 -15.61
CA HIS A 444 -7.39 -15.10 -15.55
C HIS A 444 -8.20 -14.54 -14.40
N TRP A 445 -7.63 -13.51 -13.74
CA TRP A 445 -8.29 -12.66 -12.76
C TRP A 445 -7.91 -11.21 -13.06
N MET A 446 -8.73 -10.49 -13.80
CA MET A 446 -8.38 -9.18 -14.36
C MET A 446 -9.47 -8.15 -14.12
N GLY A 447 -9.11 -6.95 -13.63
CA GLY A 447 -10.07 -5.85 -13.42
C GLY A 447 -9.45 -4.63 -12.76
N PHE A 448 -10.28 -3.60 -12.53
CA PHE A 448 -9.86 -2.38 -11.83
C PHE A 448 -9.64 -2.53 -10.32
N PRO A 449 -10.34 -3.41 -9.58
CA PRO A 449 -10.12 -3.60 -8.17
C PRO A 449 -8.67 -3.93 -7.80
N HIS A 450 -8.18 -3.25 -6.75
CA HIS A 450 -6.97 -3.61 -6.05
C HIS A 450 -7.34 -4.45 -4.83
N LEU A 451 -6.84 -5.67 -4.75
CA LEU A 451 -7.22 -6.62 -3.71
C LEU A 451 -6.20 -6.69 -2.58
N TYR A 452 -6.69 -6.88 -1.38
CA TYR A 452 -5.86 -7.20 -0.22
C TYR A 452 -5.95 -8.71 0.06
N TYR A 453 -4.98 -9.48 -0.41
CA TYR A 453 -5.01 -10.96 -0.37
C TYR A 453 -5.14 -11.55 1.04
N PRO A 454 -4.55 -10.95 2.10
CA PRO A 454 -4.77 -11.46 3.46
C PRO A 454 -6.22 -11.37 3.94
N SER A 455 -7.10 -10.60 3.28
CA SER A 455 -8.53 -10.56 3.59
C SER A 455 -9.24 -11.87 3.25
N ASN A 456 -8.71 -12.61 2.27
CA ASN A 456 -9.12 -13.98 1.95
C ASN A 456 -7.92 -14.80 1.39
N PRO A 457 -7.17 -15.49 2.25
CA PRO A 457 -6.00 -16.26 1.83
C PRO A 457 -6.27 -17.41 0.85
N ALA A 458 -7.54 -17.82 0.68
CA ALA A 458 -7.90 -18.85 -0.29
C ALA A 458 -7.59 -18.42 -1.73
N PHE A 459 -7.65 -17.11 -2.03
CA PHE A 459 -7.26 -16.56 -3.32
C PHE A 459 -5.80 -16.91 -3.68
N VAL A 460 -4.88 -16.71 -2.74
CA VAL A 460 -3.45 -17.02 -2.94
C VAL A 460 -3.23 -18.52 -3.12
N LYS A 461 -3.92 -19.35 -2.34
CA LYS A 461 -3.84 -20.81 -2.49
C LYS A 461 -4.27 -21.25 -3.86
N SER A 462 -5.42 -20.76 -4.33
CA SER A 462 -5.94 -21.05 -5.67
C SER A 462 -4.99 -20.60 -6.78
N LEU A 463 -4.42 -19.39 -6.68
CA LEU A 463 -3.43 -18.92 -7.67
C LEU A 463 -2.19 -19.83 -7.72
N ILE A 464 -1.70 -20.27 -6.58
CA ILE A 464 -0.55 -21.18 -6.50
C ILE A 464 -0.90 -22.56 -7.06
N GLU A 465 -2.07 -23.11 -6.75
CA GLU A 465 -2.56 -24.36 -7.31
C GLU A 465 -2.65 -24.31 -8.84
N LYS A 466 -3.19 -23.23 -9.40
CA LYS A 466 -3.26 -23.02 -10.85
C LYS A 466 -1.86 -22.90 -11.47
N ALA A 467 -0.92 -22.23 -10.79
CA ALA A 467 0.47 -22.14 -11.22
C ALA A 467 1.18 -23.51 -11.18
N CYS A 468 0.89 -24.38 -10.21
CA CYS A 468 1.35 -25.77 -10.16
C CYS A 468 0.81 -26.58 -11.36
N GLN A 469 -0.46 -26.49 -11.63
CA GLN A 469 -1.10 -27.17 -12.78
C GLN A 469 -0.47 -26.73 -14.08
N TYR A 470 -0.21 -25.44 -14.27
CA TYR A 470 0.49 -24.93 -15.46
C TYR A 470 1.93 -25.48 -15.55
N LYS A 471 2.67 -25.51 -14.45
CA LYS A 471 4.02 -26.09 -14.38
C LYS A 471 4.05 -27.54 -14.84
N GLU A 472 3.12 -28.37 -14.33
CA GLU A 472 2.99 -29.78 -14.68
C GLU A 472 2.65 -29.96 -16.17
N LYS A 473 1.75 -29.14 -16.71
CA LYS A 473 1.41 -29.12 -18.14
C LYS A 473 2.62 -28.82 -19.01
N MET A 474 3.41 -27.80 -18.63
CA MET A 474 4.63 -27.43 -19.36
C MET A 474 5.68 -28.53 -19.31
N PHE A 475 5.88 -29.16 -18.15
CA PHE A 475 6.84 -30.25 -18.01
C PHE A 475 6.47 -31.46 -18.88
N SER A 476 5.18 -31.84 -18.89
CA SER A 476 4.67 -32.93 -19.71
C SER A 476 4.86 -32.66 -21.22
N ALA A 477 4.60 -31.41 -21.66
CA ALA A 477 4.80 -31.01 -23.05
C ALA A 477 6.28 -31.06 -23.47
N MET A 478 7.22 -30.66 -22.58
CA MET A 478 8.66 -30.74 -22.84
C MET A 478 9.13 -32.20 -22.95
N GLN A 479 8.66 -33.10 -22.12
CA GLN A 479 9.00 -34.54 -22.20
C GLN A 479 8.50 -35.16 -23.52
N GLN A 480 7.29 -34.84 -23.94
CA GLN A 480 6.74 -35.32 -25.21
C GLN A 480 7.54 -34.80 -26.42
N ALA A 481 7.94 -33.51 -26.40
CA ALA A 481 8.74 -32.92 -27.45
C ALA A 481 10.16 -33.58 -27.56
N SER A 482 10.78 -33.87 -26.40
CA SER A 482 12.06 -34.58 -26.35
C SER A 482 11.96 -36.02 -26.89
N ALA A 483 10.89 -36.72 -26.49
CA ALA A 483 10.68 -38.10 -26.99
C ALA A 483 10.40 -38.16 -28.50
N CYS A 484 9.81 -37.11 -29.08
CA CYS A 484 9.58 -37.02 -30.55
C CYS A 484 10.88 -36.61 -31.30
N ALA A 485 11.83 -35.93 -30.66
CA ALA A 485 13.10 -35.53 -31.30
C ALA A 485 14.12 -36.66 -31.34
N ASP A 486 13.96 -37.68 -30.49
CA ASP A 486 14.84 -38.86 -30.40
C ASP A 486 14.33 -40.03 -31.28
N MET A 487 13.21 -39.87 -31.99
CA MET A 487 12.69 -40.78 -32.99
C MET A 487 12.99 -40.28 -34.41
#